data_23762e540dd08ddff3c89d9600d92662
#
_entry.id   23762e540dd08ddff3c89d9600d92662
#
_cell.length_a   1.000
_cell.length_b   1.000
_cell.length_c   1.000
_cell.angle_alpha   90.00
_cell.angle_beta   90.00
_cell.angle_gamma   90.00
#
_symmetry.space_group_name_H-M   'P 1'
#
loop_
_entity.id
_entity.type
_entity.pdbx_description
1 polymer ?
#
loop_
_entity_poly.entity_id
_entity_poly.type
_entity_poly.pdbx_seq_one_letter_code
_entity_poly.pdbx_strand_id
1 'polypeptide(L)'
;MKKINLQTRRMVNAKADPNYEGFQTNLLFGLDELCEKFIDKNSTILEIGCYNGISTSLFCYYAKEVDGVDIKISKKLFDLRNQVDNLTLYEQASRTYLKEAISQNKKYDLIYLDGNHSYNAVKNEILLAQQLLKPNGILSGHDMVEGNKRRNNGVLKAVYEVYPEIEKGDIRLYRFSDSSWAIKHL
;
A
#
# COMPACT_ATOMS: atom_id res chain seq x y z
N MET A 1 17.42 1.72 -15.43
CA MET A 1 17.76 1.65 -13.99
C MET A 1 16.65 2.32 -13.23
N LYS A 2 15.84 1.59 -12.45
CA LYS A 2 14.73 2.13 -11.65
C LYS A 2 15.27 3.15 -10.66
N LYS A 3 14.71 4.36 -10.65
CA LYS A 3 15.14 5.46 -9.76
C LYS A 3 14.00 5.76 -8.80
N ILE A 4 14.27 5.72 -7.50
CA ILE A 4 13.40 6.36 -6.51
C ILE A 4 13.45 7.87 -6.77
N ASN A 5 12.31 8.57 -6.75
CA ASN A 5 12.34 10.02 -6.86
C ASN A 5 13.07 10.63 -5.64
N LEU A 6 13.58 11.85 -5.81
CA LEU A 6 14.41 12.48 -4.78
C LEU A 6 13.68 12.69 -3.44
N GLN A 7 12.39 12.98 -3.49
CA GLN A 7 11.57 13.15 -2.29
C GLN A 7 11.40 11.82 -1.53
N THR A 8 11.04 10.74 -2.23
CA THR A 8 10.93 9.40 -1.65
C THR A 8 12.26 8.96 -1.03
N ARG A 9 13.38 9.15 -1.75
CA ARG A 9 14.72 8.82 -1.24
C ARG A 9 15.05 9.62 0.02
N ARG A 10 14.73 10.91 0.08
CA ARG A 10 14.93 11.74 1.28
C ARG A 10 14.10 11.23 2.45
N MET A 11 12.85 10.81 2.21
CA MET A 11 11.97 10.29 3.26
C MET A 11 12.44 8.93 3.78
N VAL A 12 12.94 8.04 2.92
CA VAL A 12 13.55 6.76 3.33
C VAL A 12 14.86 6.98 4.10
N ASN A 13 15.72 7.89 3.64
CA ASN A 13 17.03 8.15 4.25
C ASN A 13 16.97 9.09 5.47
N ALA A 14 15.86 9.73 5.74
CA ALA A 14 15.74 10.70 6.84
C ALA A 14 15.94 10.07 8.22
N LYS A 15 15.77 8.76 8.36
CA LYS A 15 16.09 8.01 9.59
C LYS A 15 17.58 8.16 10.00
N ALA A 16 18.46 8.44 9.03
CA ALA A 16 19.90 8.62 9.24
C ALA A 16 20.31 10.10 9.45
N ASP A 17 19.39 11.05 9.28
CA ASP A 17 19.68 12.48 9.45
C ASP A 17 19.26 12.96 10.85
N PRO A 18 20.21 13.25 11.75
CA PRO A 18 19.91 13.69 13.12
C PRO A 18 19.25 15.09 13.18
N ASN A 19 19.26 15.86 12.08
CA ASN A 19 18.67 17.19 12.01
C ASN A 19 17.29 17.21 11.36
N TYR A 20 16.72 16.05 11.06
CA TYR A 20 15.43 15.97 10.39
C TYR A 20 14.26 16.02 11.39
N GLU A 21 13.69 17.21 11.56
CA GLU A 21 12.53 17.47 12.42
C GLU A 21 11.18 17.39 11.69
N GLY A 22 11.03 16.54 10.68
CA GLY A 22 9.82 16.50 9.88
C GLY A 22 8.80 15.46 10.34
N PHE A 23 7.57 15.88 10.62
CA PHE A 23 6.42 15.02 10.90
C PHE A 23 6.10 14.03 9.76
N GLN A 24 6.65 14.27 8.57
CA GLN A 24 6.45 13.46 7.36
C GLN A 24 7.47 12.33 7.17
N THR A 25 8.52 12.27 8.00
CA THR A 25 9.56 11.23 7.86
C THR A 25 9.12 9.85 8.24
N ASN A 26 8.20 9.75 9.18
CA ASN A 26 7.70 8.45 9.65
C ASN A 26 6.83 7.73 8.61
N LEU A 27 6.41 8.41 7.56
CA LEU A 27 5.47 7.88 6.58
C LEU A 27 6.05 6.82 5.63
N LEU A 28 7.36 6.67 5.54
CA LEU A 28 7.97 5.73 4.60
C LEU A 28 8.90 4.71 5.24
N PHE A 29 9.30 4.86 6.49
CA PHE A 29 10.20 3.88 7.10
C PHE A 29 9.53 2.52 7.25
N GLY A 30 8.30 2.49 7.72
CA GLY A 30 7.56 1.27 7.84
C GLY A 30 7.20 0.68 6.48
N LEU A 31 6.89 1.52 5.49
CA LEU A 31 6.64 1.06 4.13
C LEU A 31 7.90 0.50 3.47
N ASP A 32 9.07 1.10 3.70
CA ASP A 32 10.34 0.57 3.22
C ASP A 32 10.65 -0.80 3.84
N GLU A 33 10.48 -0.94 5.16
CA GLU A 33 10.61 -2.23 5.86
C GLU A 33 9.61 -3.28 5.33
N LEU A 34 8.38 -2.87 5.00
CA LEU A 34 7.38 -3.73 4.38
C LEU A 34 7.84 -4.19 3.00
N CYS A 35 8.35 -3.27 2.19
CA CYS A 35 8.87 -3.59 0.86
C CYS A 35 10.04 -4.56 0.92
N GLU A 36 11.05 -4.29 1.77
CA GLU A 36 12.20 -5.17 1.96
C GLU A 36 11.81 -6.58 2.39
N LYS A 37 10.75 -6.68 3.20
CA LYS A 37 10.29 -7.94 3.76
C LYS A 37 9.50 -8.81 2.78
N PHE A 38 8.68 -8.20 1.93
CA PHE A 38 7.64 -8.91 1.17
C PHE A 38 7.73 -8.76 -0.34
N ILE A 39 8.58 -7.87 -0.85
CA ILE A 39 8.67 -7.55 -2.27
C ILE A 39 10.04 -7.89 -2.81
N ASP A 40 10.07 -8.45 -4.02
CA ASP A 40 11.27 -8.66 -4.81
C ASP A 40 11.14 -8.05 -6.23
N LYS A 41 12.19 -8.20 -7.03
CA LYS A 41 12.23 -7.67 -8.40
C LYS A 41 11.31 -8.38 -9.40
N ASN A 42 10.63 -9.44 -9.01
CA ASN A 42 9.64 -10.16 -9.81
C ASN A 42 8.22 -9.86 -9.37
N SER A 43 8.04 -9.20 -8.25
CA SER A 43 6.74 -8.93 -7.64
C SER A 43 5.90 -7.97 -8.50
N THR A 44 4.59 -8.25 -8.54
CA THR A 44 3.56 -7.37 -9.12
C THR A 44 2.74 -6.78 -7.98
N ILE A 45 2.56 -5.47 -7.98
CA ILE A 45 1.90 -4.73 -6.90
C ILE A 45 0.67 -4.00 -7.42
N LEU A 46 -0.38 -3.97 -6.60
CA LEU A 46 -1.51 -3.07 -6.73
C LEU A 46 -1.49 -2.07 -5.57
N GLU A 47 -1.48 -0.78 -5.89
CA GLU A 47 -1.67 0.31 -4.94
C GLU A 47 -3.02 0.99 -5.15
N ILE A 48 -3.82 1.08 -4.12
CA ILE A 48 -5.07 1.84 -4.06
C ILE A 48 -4.84 3.11 -3.25
N GLY A 49 -4.96 4.28 -3.90
CA GLY A 49 -4.68 5.58 -3.27
C GLY A 49 -3.22 6.01 -3.47
N CYS A 50 -2.88 6.45 -4.67
CA CYS A 50 -1.50 6.85 -5.02
C CYS A 50 -1.20 8.31 -4.69
N TYR A 51 -2.22 9.17 -4.60
CA TYR A 51 -2.13 10.60 -4.32
C TYR A 51 -1.04 11.32 -5.15
N ASN A 52 0.11 11.65 -4.53
CA ASN A 52 1.24 12.34 -5.18
C ASN A 52 2.37 11.39 -5.61
N GLY A 53 2.18 10.08 -5.50
CA GLY A 53 3.11 9.07 -6.00
C GLY A 53 4.34 8.81 -5.11
N ILE A 54 4.29 9.16 -3.82
CA ILE A 54 5.44 8.98 -2.91
C ILE A 54 5.62 7.49 -2.60
N SER A 55 4.59 6.82 -2.10
CA SER A 55 4.54 5.37 -1.90
C SER A 55 4.70 4.62 -3.21
N THR A 56 4.00 5.06 -4.25
CA THR A 56 4.09 4.52 -5.62
C THR A 56 5.52 4.47 -6.13
N SER A 57 6.29 5.55 -5.90
CA SER A 57 7.71 5.61 -6.30
C SER A 57 8.56 4.55 -5.61
N LEU A 58 8.28 4.27 -4.33
CA LEU A 58 8.96 3.23 -3.58
C LEU A 58 8.60 1.84 -4.12
N PHE A 59 7.32 1.57 -4.36
CA PHE A 59 6.89 0.32 -5.00
C PHE A 59 7.54 0.12 -6.37
N CYS A 60 7.60 1.15 -7.21
CA CYS A 60 8.28 1.07 -8.51
C CYS A 60 9.77 0.75 -8.38
N TYR A 61 10.41 1.19 -7.30
CA TYR A 61 11.81 0.84 -7.04
C TYR A 61 11.98 -0.65 -6.71
N TYR A 62 11.10 -1.22 -5.88
CA TYR A 62 11.21 -2.60 -5.41
C TYR A 62 10.67 -3.63 -6.41
N ALA A 63 9.52 -3.37 -7.03
CA ALA A 63 8.76 -4.34 -7.81
C ALA A 63 9.11 -4.40 -9.30
N LYS A 64 8.63 -5.46 -9.96
CA LYS A 64 8.64 -5.61 -11.41
C LYS A 64 7.62 -4.70 -12.07
N GLU A 65 6.38 -4.75 -11.59
CA GLU A 65 5.22 -4.04 -12.14
C GLU A 65 4.37 -3.46 -11.01
N VAL A 66 3.84 -2.26 -11.21
CA VAL A 66 2.96 -1.56 -10.27
C VAL A 66 1.73 -1.08 -11.03
N ASP A 67 0.55 -1.50 -10.58
CA ASP A 67 -0.72 -0.92 -10.97
C ASP A 67 -1.11 0.08 -9.86
N GLY A 68 -1.18 1.37 -10.19
CA GLY A 68 -1.58 2.44 -9.28
C GLY A 68 -2.98 2.93 -9.61
N VAL A 69 -3.88 2.95 -8.63
CA VAL A 69 -5.27 3.36 -8.77
C VAL A 69 -5.57 4.55 -7.87
N ASP A 70 -6.10 5.62 -8.46
CA ASP A 70 -6.56 6.78 -7.71
C ASP A 70 -7.80 7.37 -8.39
N ILE A 71 -8.65 8.04 -7.62
CA ILE A 71 -9.83 8.74 -8.17
C ILE A 71 -9.43 9.95 -9.03
N LYS A 72 -8.20 10.44 -8.85
CA LYS A 72 -7.65 11.57 -9.59
C LYS A 72 -6.14 11.44 -9.73
N ILE A 73 -5.66 11.37 -10.95
CA ILE A 73 -4.22 11.37 -11.23
C ILE A 73 -3.66 12.78 -11.07
N SER A 74 -2.86 12.99 -10.03
CA SER A 74 -2.18 14.26 -9.82
C SER A 74 -1.06 14.47 -10.85
N LYS A 75 -0.68 15.74 -11.09
CA LYS A 75 0.46 16.03 -11.98
C LYS A 75 1.75 15.33 -11.51
N LYS A 76 1.99 15.27 -10.20
CA LYS A 76 3.20 14.61 -9.65
C LYS A 76 3.20 13.11 -9.91
N LEU A 77 2.04 12.46 -9.79
CA LEU A 77 1.89 11.03 -10.07
C LEU A 77 2.05 10.75 -11.57
N PHE A 78 1.50 11.60 -12.43
CA PHE A 78 1.71 11.52 -13.88
C PHE A 78 3.17 11.72 -14.27
N ASP A 79 3.86 12.72 -13.67
CA ASP A 79 5.28 12.97 -13.89
C ASP A 79 6.14 11.76 -13.44
N LEU A 80 5.78 11.10 -12.32
CA LEU A 80 6.42 9.85 -11.89
C LEU A 80 6.28 8.74 -12.94
N ARG A 81 5.07 8.54 -13.45
CA ARG A 81 4.79 7.54 -14.48
C ARG A 81 5.68 7.71 -15.71
N ASN A 82 6.00 8.95 -16.10
CA ASN A 82 6.88 9.23 -17.22
C ASN A 82 8.39 9.01 -16.92
N GLN A 83 8.75 8.79 -15.66
CA GLN A 83 10.13 8.57 -15.20
C GLN A 83 10.45 7.10 -14.94
N VAL A 84 9.44 6.24 -14.90
CA VAL A 84 9.59 4.81 -14.61
C VAL A 84 8.89 3.97 -15.66
N ASP A 85 9.42 2.76 -15.95
CA ASP A 85 8.91 1.89 -17.01
C ASP A 85 7.86 0.90 -16.54
N ASN A 86 7.70 0.77 -15.22
CA ASN A 86 6.94 -0.30 -14.58
C ASN A 86 5.70 0.18 -13.82
N LEU A 87 5.18 1.37 -14.13
CA LEU A 87 3.97 1.93 -13.52
C LEU A 87 2.85 2.06 -14.55
N THR A 88 1.71 1.45 -14.27
CA THR A 88 0.45 1.69 -14.98
C THR A 88 -0.51 2.42 -14.04
N LEU A 89 -1.13 3.51 -14.51
CA LEU A 89 -2.06 4.31 -13.71
C LEU A 89 -3.49 4.14 -14.21
N TYR A 90 -4.42 4.05 -13.26
CA TYR A 90 -5.85 3.96 -13.49
C TYR A 90 -6.57 5.07 -12.72
N GLU A 91 -7.19 6.02 -13.44
CA GLU A 91 -7.99 7.10 -12.84
C GLU A 91 -9.43 6.63 -12.70
N GLN A 92 -9.73 6.01 -11.55
CA GLN A 92 -11.08 5.54 -11.23
C GLN A 92 -11.23 5.20 -9.75
N ALA A 93 -12.48 4.98 -9.31
CA ALA A 93 -12.74 4.57 -7.94
C ALA A 93 -12.20 3.15 -7.67
N SER A 94 -11.61 2.94 -6.49
CA SER A 94 -11.02 1.67 -6.06
C SER A 94 -11.96 0.48 -6.26
N ARG A 95 -13.22 0.62 -5.84
CA ARG A 95 -14.23 -0.44 -5.98
C ARG A 95 -14.51 -0.83 -7.43
N THR A 96 -14.49 0.12 -8.34
CA THR A 96 -14.68 -0.13 -9.77
C THR A 96 -13.50 -0.91 -10.31
N TYR A 97 -12.29 -0.41 -10.08
CA TYR A 97 -11.07 -1.10 -10.51
C TYR A 97 -10.97 -2.52 -9.97
N LEU A 98 -11.18 -2.71 -8.66
CA LEU A 98 -11.07 -4.04 -8.04
C LEU A 98 -12.03 -5.05 -8.69
N LYS A 99 -13.27 -4.67 -8.98
CA LYS A 99 -14.24 -5.53 -9.68
C LYS A 99 -13.82 -5.86 -11.11
N GLU A 100 -13.32 -4.88 -11.84
CA GLU A 100 -12.80 -5.06 -13.21
C GLU A 100 -11.56 -5.97 -13.20
N ALA A 101 -10.62 -5.75 -12.28
CA ALA A 101 -9.45 -6.58 -12.12
C ALA A 101 -9.82 -8.06 -11.81
N ILE A 102 -10.83 -8.28 -10.97
CA ILE A 102 -11.38 -9.62 -10.69
C ILE A 102 -11.92 -10.24 -11.97
N SER A 103 -12.75 -9.51 -12.74
CA SER A 103 -13.32 -10.02 -13.99
C SER A 103 -12.27 -10.36 -15.04
N GLN A 104 -11.13 -9.68 -15.00
CA GLN A 104 -9.96 -9.90 -15.86
C GLN A 104 -8.97 -10.94 -15.32
N ASN A 105 -9.28 -11.57 -14.18
CA ASN A 105 -8.40 -12.53 -13.50
C ASN A 105 -7.00 -12.00 -13.17
N LYS A 106 -6.86 -10.69 -12.93
CA LYS A 106 -5.59 -10.11 -12.49
C LYS A 106 -5.17 -10.69 -11.14
N LYS A 107 -3.86 -10.84 -10.92
CA LYS A 107 -3.28 -11.36 -9.67
C LYS A 107 -2.02 -10.59 -9.28
N TYR A 108 -1.89 -10.31 -7.98
CA TYR A 108 -0.80 -9.51 -7.40
C TYR A 108 -0.09 -10.26 -6.29
N ASP A 109 1.21 -10.01 -6.17
CA ASP A 109 2.02 -10.52 -5.06
C ASP A 109 1.79 -9.71 -3.79
N LEU A 110 1.52 -8.40 -3.95
CA LEU A 110 1.16 -7.51 -2.85
C LEU A 110 0.08 -6.53 -3.29
N ILE A 111 -0.90 -6.28 -2.41
CA ILE A 111 -1.90 -5.23 -2.58
C ILE A 111 -1.79 -4.28 -1.39
N TYR A 112 -1.67 -2.97 -1.67
CA TYR A 112 -1.56 -1.91 -0.67
C TYR A 112 -2.77 -0.98 -0.73
N LEU A 113 -3.51 -0.87 0.39
CA LEU A 113 -4.73 -0.09 0.53
C LEU A 113 -4.45 1.20 1.31
N ASP A 114 -4.43 2.34 0.62
CA ASP A 114 -4.15 3.66 1.20
C ASP A 114 -5.08 4.77 0.63
N GLY A 115 -6.31 4.39 0.28
CA GLY A 115 -7.29 5.31 -0.29
C GLY A 115 -8.20 5.93 0.75
N ASN A 116 -9.40 5.38 0.90
CA ASN A 116 -10.40 5.84 1.88
C ASN A 116 -10.32 5.01 3.16
N HIS A 117 -9.90 5.63 4.26
CA HIS A 117 -9.67 4.97 5.56
C HIS A 117 -10.94 4.78 6.41
N SER A 118 -12.14 5.05 5.84
CA SER A 118 -13.38 4.74 6.54
C SER A 118 -13.60 3.23 6.65
N TYR A 119 -14.16 2.77 7.77
CA TYR A 119 -14.42 1.36 8.04
C TYR A 119 -15.10 0.64 6.87
N ASN A 120 -16.19 1.20 6.33
CA ASN A 120 -16.94 0.56 5.25
C ASN A 120 -16.14 0.48 3.93
N ALA A 121 -15.35 1.50 3.62
CA ALA A 121 -14.51 1.50 2.43
C ALA A 121 -13.43 0.43 2.53
N VAL A 122 -12.65 0.45 3.61
CA VAL A 122 -11.55 -0.51 3.84
C VAL A 122 -12.07 -1.95 3.89
N LYS A 123 -13.17 -2.20 4.61
CA LYS A 123 -13.77 -3.54 4.66
C LYS A 123 -14.14 -4.07 3.28
N ASN A 124 -14.80 -3.23 2.45
CA ASN A 124 -15.16 -3.62 1.10
C ASN A 124 -13.95 -3.82 0.19
N GLU A 125 -12.92 -2.97 0.32
CA GLU A 125 -11.67 -3.10 -0.44
C GLU A 125 -10.92 -4.37 -0.07
N ILE A 126 -10.81 -4.72 1.20
CA ILE A 126 -10.21 -5.99 1.67
C ILE A 126 -10.93 -7.19 1.06
N LEU A 127 -12.28 -7.24 1.12
CA LEU A 127 -13.07 -8.35 0.59
C LEU A 127 -12.93 -8.53 -0.93
N LEU A 128 -12.67 -7.47 -1.67
CA LEU A 128 -12.39 -7.55 -3.11
C LEU A 128 -10.92 -7.87 -3.37
N ALA A 129 -10.00 -7.19 -2.68
CA ALA A 129 -8.57 -7.31 -2.88
C ALA A 129 -8.05 -8.74 -2.61
N GLN A 130 -8.55 -9.41 -1.59
CA GLN A 130 -8.15 -10.79 -1.29
C GLN A 130 -8.39 -11.76 -2.45
N GLN A 131 -9.38 -11.50 -3.33
CA GLN A 131 -9.62 -12.30 -4.53
C GLN A 131 -8.58 -12.05 -5.62
N LEU A 132 -7.81 -10.98 -5.54
CA LEU A 132 -6.76 -10.60 -6.48
C LEU A 132 -5.35 -11.02 -6.03
N LEU A 133 -5.21 -11.59 -4.83
CA LEU A 133 -3.93 -12.07 -4.36
C LEU A 133 -3.52 -13.37 -5.07
N LYS A 134 -2.23 -13.48 -5.38
CA LYS A 134 -1.60 -14.75 -5.74
C LYS A 134 -1.54 -15.67 -4.51
N PRO A 135 -1.31 -16.99 -4.69
CA PRO A 135 -0.95 -17.87 -3.58
C PRO A 135 0.22 -17.26 -2.79
N ASN A 136 0.12 -17.19 -1.46
CA ASN A 136 1.08 -16.52 -0.56
C ASN A 136 1.22 -15.00 -0.76
N GLY A 137 0.33 -14.37 -1.52
CA GLY A 137 0.31 -12.92 -1.69
C GLY A 137 0.01 -12.19 -0.38
N ILE A 138 0.45 -10.95 -0.31
CA ILE A 138 0.35 -10.11 0.89
C ILE A 138 -0.73 -9.05 0.70
N LEU A 139 -1.70 -9.02 1.61
CA LEU A 139 -2.60 -7.88 1.75
C LEU A 139 -2.00 -6.90 2.74
N SER A 140 -1.94 -5.64 2.36
CA SER A 140 -1.31 -4.58 3.14
C SER A 140 -2.06 -3.25 3.00
N GLY A 141 -1.67 -2.26 3.78
CA GLY A 141 -2.22 -0.91 3.69
C GLY A 141 -1.64 0.02 4.74
N HIS A 142 -2.24 1.19 4.84
CA HIS A 142 -1.80 2.26 5.73
C HIS A 142 -2.87 2.60 6.80
N ASP A 143 -2.54 3.56 7.66
CA ASP A 143 -3.43 4.15 8.67
C ASP A 143 -4.02 3.15 9.71
N MET A 144 -3.30 2.06 10.00
CA MET A 144 -3.66 1.18 11.12
C MET A 144 -3.21 1.79 12.45
N VAL A 145 -4.01 2.71 12.99
CA VAL A 145 -3.69 3.47 14.22
C VAL A 145 -4.64 3.09 15.33
N GLU A 146 -4.10 2.83 16.54
CA GLU A 146 -4.88 2.63 17.75
C GLU A 146 -5.17 3.97 18.46
N GLY A 147 -6.34 4.07 19.09
CA GLY A 147 -6.69 5.19 19.99
C GLY A 147 -6.97 6.53 19.29
N ASN A 148 -6.96 6.60 17.98
CA ASN A 148 -7.24 7.85 17.26
C ASN A 148 -8.74 8.09 17.15
N LYS A 149 -9.33 8.81 18.12
CA LYS A 149 -10.76 9.16 18.12
C LYS A 149 -11.20 9.94 16.87
N ARG A 150 -10.30 10.68 16.21
CA ARG A 150 -10.64 11.46 15.00
C ARG A 150 -10.79 10.60 13.75
N ARG A 151 -10.07 9.48 13.64
CA ARG A 151 -10.11 8.57 12.49
C ARG A 151 -10.93 7.30 12.74
N ASN A 152 -11.62 7.21 13.87
CA ASN A 152 -12.57 6.13 14.25
C ASN A 152 -12.00 4.70 14.16
N ASN A 153 -10.67 4.53 14.15
CA ASN A 153 -9.99 3.23 13.99
C ASN A 153 -10.57 2.36 12.85
N GLY A 154 -11.03 3.01 11.78
CA GLY A 154 -11.79 2.35 10.70
C GLY A 154 -11.00 1.21 10.06
N VAL A 155 -9.71 1.44 9.78
CA VAL A 155 -8.80 0.44 9.21
C VAL A 155 -8.62 -0.73 10.17
N LEU A 156 -8.25 -0.46 11.42
CA LEU A 156 -8.04 -1.49 12.45
C LEU A 156 -9.27 -2.38 12.61
N LYS A 157 -10.45 -1.76 12.77
CA LYS A 157 -11.72 -2.47 12.93
C LYS A 157 -12.04 -3.33 11.71
N ALA A 158 -11.87 -2.81 10.50
CA ALA A 158 -12.14 -3.54 9.26
C ALA A 158 -11.24 -4.77 9.12
N VAL A 159 -9.94 -4.62 9.41
CA VAL A 159 -8.97 -5.70 9.34
C VAL A 159 -9.31 -6.84 10.31
N TYR A 160 -9.53 -6.54 11.60
CA TYR A 160 -9.86 -7.58 12.58
C TYR A 160 -11.21 -8.25 12.36
N GLU A 161 -12.18 -7.51 11.76
CA GLU A 161 -13.48 -8.10 11.47
C GLU A 161 -13.44 -9.06 10.26
N VAL A 162 -12.63 -8.73 9.23
CA VAL A 162 -12.49 -9.60 8.06
C VAL A 162 -11.54 -10.77 8.33
N TYR A 163 -10.58 -10.58 9.23
CA TYR A 163 -9.60 -11.61 9.59
C TYR A 163 -9.62 -11.91 11.11
N PRO A 164 -10.70 -12.50 11.64
CA PRO A 164 -10.77 -12.89 13.05
C PRO A 164 -9.72 -13.96 13.44
N GLU A 165 -9.12 -14.62 12.44
CA GLU A 165 -8.02 -15.57 12.61
C GLU A 165 -6.73 -14.93 13.13
N ILE A 166 -6.58 -13.60 13.02
CA ILE A 166 -5.45 -12.87 13.62
C ILE A 166 -5.42 -13.07 15.14
N GLU A 167 -6.60 -13.00 15.80
CA GLU A 167 -6.71 -13.20 17.25
C GLU A 167 -6.44 -14.64 17.69
N LYS A 168 -6.68 -15.60 16.77
CA LYS A 168 -6.41 -17.03 17.00
C LYS A 168 -4.95 -17.41 16.72
N GLY A 169 -4.19 -16.53 16.07
CA GLY A 169 -2.82 -16.78 15.68
C GLY A 169 -2.64 -17.59 14.37
N ASP A 170 -3.71 -17.84 13.63
CA ASP A 170 -3.67 -18.58 12.35
C ASP A 170 -3.20 -17.67 11.19
N ILE A 171 -3.31 -16.36 11.38
CA ILE A 171 -2.87 -15.34 10.43
C ILE A 171 -1.94 -14.37 11.15
N ARG A 172 -0.84 -14.02 10.52
CA ARG A 172 0.11 -13.06 11.08
C ARG A 172 -0.14 -11.66 10.56
N LEU A 173 -0.47 -10.74 11.49
CA LEU A 173 -0.52 -9.31 11.28
C LEU A 173 0.83 -8.67 11.61
N TYR A 174 1.44 -8.02 10.63
CA TYR A 174 2.64 -7.19 10.80
C TYR A 174 2.19 -5.73 10.91
N ARG A 175 2.83 -4.99 11.81
CA ARG A 175 2.63 -3.55 11.99
C ARG A 175 3.98 -2.86 11.88
N PHE A 176 4.01 -1.74 11.17
CA PHE A 176 5.22 -0.98 10.89
C PHE A 176 5.13 0.41 11.53
N SER A 177 6.27 1.07 11.66
CA SER A 177 6.42 2.32 12.43
C SER A 177 5.65 3.51 11.86
N ASP A 178 5.34 3.49 10.57
CA ASP A 178 4.58 4.53 9.86
C ASP A 178 3.07 4.27 9.79
N SER A 179 2.55 3.34 10.58
CA SER A 179 1.17 2.85 10.53
C SER A 179 0.83 1.99 9.32
N SER A 180 1.80 1.58 8.51
CA SER A 180 1.62 0.52 7.52
C SER A 180 1.38 -0.82 8.21
N TRP A 181 0.63 -1.68 7.56
CA TRP A 181 0.33 -3.03 8.04
C TRP A 181 0.38 -4.04 6.90
N ALA A 182 0.60 -5.30 7.23
CA ALA A 182 0.54 -6.40 6.28
C ALA A 182 0.00 -7.67 6.93
N ILE A 183 -0.76 -8.45 6.16
CA ILE A 183 -1.31 -9.75 6.54
C ILE A 183 -0.66 -10.82 5.67
N LYS A 184 -0.18 -11.86 6.34
CA LYS A 184 0.33 -13.07 5.71
C LYS A 184 -0.35 -14.28 6.32
N HIS A 185 -0.92 -15.13 5.46
CA HIS A 185 -1.36 -16.47 5.88
C HIS A 185 -0.15 -17.34 6.27
N LEU A 186 -0.27 -18.10 7.35
CA LEU A 186 0.78 -19.00 7.86
C LEU A 186 0.80 -20.32 7.10
#